data_d0cf9b9939c9a6f986baca4c64dbac4b
#
_entry.id   d0cf9b9939c9a6f986baca4c64dbac4b
#
_cell.length_a   1.000
_cell.length_b   1.000
_cell.length_c   1.000
_cell.angle_alpha   90.00
_cell.angle_beta   90.00
_cell.angle_gamma   90.00
#
_symmetry.space_group_name_H-M   'P 1'
#
loop_
_entity.id
_entity.type
_entity.pdbx_description
1 polymer ?
#
loop_
_entity_poly.entity_id
_entity_poly.type
_entity_poly.pdbx_seq_one_letter_code
_entity_poly.pdbx_strand_id
1 'polypeptide(L)'
;ISIHTAMDNSIVGVNKIICDKLKLNKTRILIPKKGTIKKLTTYVPEKNLEDLKNKLYTSGAGTIGNYDECSFSVKGIGTFKGNSKSNPIIGKKGSQTKIEEVKVTFTFPAHKEQQVLQTLKINHPYDEYAFEIISTENTNKDIGLGMIGELDNEMSENEFINYIKIKM
;
A
#
# COMPACT_ATOMS: atom_id res chain seq x y z
N ILE A 1 -23.26 13.09 -4.98
CA ILE A 1 -21.86 12.70 -5.32
C ILE A 1 -21.93 12.00 -6.67
N SER A 2 -21.16 12.47 -7.65
CA SER A 2 -21.01 11.80 -8.94
C SER A 2 -19.67 11.05 -8.95
N ILE A 3 -19.71 9.75 -9.19
CA ILE A 3 -18.52 8.89 -9.30
C ILE A 3 -18.49 8.37 -10.73
N HIS A 4 -17.42 8.69 -11.47
CA HIS A 4 -17.24 8.24 -12.85
C HIS A 4 -16.29 7.03 -12.87
N THR A 5 -15.09 7.17 -13.35
CA THR A 5 -14.11 6.09 -13.55
C THR A 5 -13.64 5.39 -12.26
N ALA A 6 -13.89 5.95 -11.07
CA ALA A 6 -13.49 5.29 -9.82
C ALA A 6 -14.24 3.95 -9.60
N MET A 7 -15.53 3.89 -10.00
CA MET A 7 -16.30 2.64 -9.90
C MET A 7 -15.88 1.61 -10.95
N ASP A 8 -15.38 2.05 -12.10
CA ASP A 8 -14.90 1.14 -13.16
C ASP A 8 -13.58 0.46 -12.79
N ASN A 9 -12.81 1.09 -11.89
CA ASN A 9 -11.51 0.56 -11.45
C ASN A 9 -11.59 -0.37 -10.23
N SER A 10 -12.76 -0.55 -9.64
CA SER A 10 -12.95 -1.36 -8.43
C SER A 10 -13.39 -2.78 -8.76
N ILE A 11 -12.83 -3.76 -8.05
CA ILE A 11 -13.25 -5.17 -8.16
C ILE A 11 -14.73 -5.37 -7.78
N VAL A 12 -15.31 -4.48 -6.97
CA VAL A 12 -16.74 -4.49 -6.58
C VAL A 12 -17.56 -3.46 -7.36
N GLY A 13 -16.99 -2.88 -8.41
CA GLY A 13 -17.62 -1.82 -9.20
C GLY A 13 -18.55 -2.33 -10.31
N VAL A 14 -18.83 -1.44 -11.28
CA VAL A 14 -19.76 -1.71 -12.39
C VAL A 14 -19.38 -2.97 -13.18
N ASN A 15 -18.10 -3.18 -13.43
CA ASN A 15 -17.64 -4.37 -14.16
C ASN A 15 -17.99 -5.68 -13.42
N LYS A 16 -17.95 -5.68 -12.08
CA LYS A 16 -18.37 -6.86 -11.30
C LYS A 16 -19.86 -7.13 -11.46
N ILE A 17 -20.69 -6.09 -11.43
CA ILE A 17 -22.13 -6.22 -11.62
C ILE A 17 -22.44 -6.82 -13.00
N ILE A 18 -21.71 -6.39 -14.03
CA ILE A 18 -21.84 -6.94 -15.40
C ILE A 18 -21.43 -8.42 -15.42
N CYS A 19 -20.29 -8.76 -14.84
CA CYS A 19 -19.82 -10.14 -14.75
C CYS A 19 -20.86 -11.05 -14.03
N ASP A 20 -21.45 -10.56 -12.94
CA ASP A 20 -22.45 -11.31 -12.18
C ASP A 20 -23.76 -11.49 -12.98
N LYS A 21 -24.22 -10.46 -13.69
CA LYS A 21 -25.38 -10.57 -14.59
C LYS A 21 -25.15 -11.57 -15.71
N LEU A 22 -23.92 -11.60 -16.24
CA LEU A 22 -23.50 -12.55 -17.28
C LEU A 22 -23.11 -13.93 -16.70
N LYS A 23 -23.19 -14.12 -15.38
CA LYS A 23 -22.80 -15.35 -14.68
C LYS A 23 -21.39 -15.83 -15.04
N LEU A 24 -20.45 -14.89 -15.12
CA LEU A 24 -19.05 -15.22 -15.37
C LEU A 24 -18.39 -15.74 -14.10
N ASN A 25 -17.63 -16.83 -14.23
CA ASN A 25 -16.83 -17.43 -13.18
C ASN A 25 -15.38 -16.97 -13.25
N LYS A 26 -14.60 -17.27 -12.18
CA LYS A 26 -13.17 -16.93 -12.09
C LYS A 26 -12.87 -15.48 -12.46
N THR A 27 -13.75 -14.58 -12.06
CA THR A 27 -13.62 -13.17 -12.41
C THR A 27 -12.41 -12.52 -11.74
N ARG A 28 -11.69 -11.69 -12.50
CA ARG A 28 -10.55 -10.90 -12.01
C ARG A 28 -10.42 -9.60 -12.79
N ILE A 29 -9.69 -8.66 -12.25
CA ILE A 29 -9.33 -7.42 -12.98
C ILE A 29 -8.56 -7.79 -14.25
N LEU A 30 -8.93 -7.21 -15.38
CA LEU A 30 -8.30 -7.46 -16.68
C LEU A 30 -6.91 -6.80 -16.75
N ILE A 31 -6.82 -5.53 -16.41
CA ILE A 31 -5.56 -4.76 -16.42
C ILE A 31 -5.34 -4.16 -15.02
N PRO A 32 -4.54 -4.80 -14.15
CA PRO A 32 -4.23 -4.25 -12.83
C PRO A 32 -3.56 -2.88 -12.92
N LYS A 33 -3.96 -1.95 -12.06
CA LYS A 33 -3.41 -0.60 -12.01
C LYS A 33 -2.04 -0.60 -11.35
N LYS A 34 -1.03 -0.02 -12.02
CA LYS A 34 0.31 0.16 -11.46
C LYS A 34 0.34 1.24 -10.38
N GLY A 35 1.36 1.21 -9.52
CA GLY A 35 1.57 2.22 -8.47
C GLY A 35 0.54 2.19 -7.35
N THR A 36 -0.21 1.09 -7.21
CA THR A 36 -1.24 0.93 -6.17
C THR A 36 -0.68 0.49 -4.82
N ILE A 37 0.56 0.01 -4.79
CA ILE A 37 1.28 -0.39 -3.59
C ILE A 37 2.54 0.46 -3.47
N LYS A 38 2.78 0.98 -2.27
CA LYS A 38 3.98 1.75 -1.91
C LYS A 38 4.73 1.07 -0.78
N LYS A 39 6.02 1.41 -0.64
CA LYS A 39 6.87 0.95 0.45
C LYS A 39 7.42 2.15 1.21
N LEU A 40 7.17 2.19 2.51
CA LEU A 40 7.79 3.08 3.47
C LEU A 40 9.05 2.41 4.02
N THR A 41 10.13 3.17 4.10
CA THR A 41 11.33 2.83 4.88
C THR A 41 11.59 3.94 5.88
N THR A 42 11.92 3.60 7.13
CA THR A 42 12.37 4.55 8.14
C THR A 42 13.39 3.90 9.09
N TYR A 43 13.99 4.71 9.96
CA TYR A 43 15.08 4.30 10.86
C TYR A 43 14.74 4.72 12.28
N VAL A 44 14.75 3.80 13.22
CA VAL A 44 14.26 4.05 14.58
C VAL A 44 15.13 3.34 15.62
N PRO A 45 15.35 3.92 16.81
CA PRO A 45 16.00 3.18 17.89
C PRO A 45 15.24 1.90 18.25
N GLU A 46 15.98 0.82 18.54
CA GLU A 46 15.40 -0.51 18.81
C GLU A 46 14.28 -0.47 19.87
N LYS A 47 14.48 0.30 20.92
CA LYS A 47 13.49 0.46 22.01
C LYS A 47 12.13 1.04 21.58
N ASN A 48 12.09 1.77 20.47
CA ASN A 48 10.87 2.39 19.94
C ASN A 48 10.26 1.61 18.78
N LEU A 49 10.92 0.55 18.30
CA LEU A 49 10.56 -0.18 17.09
C LEU A 49 9.13 -0.76 17.16
N GLU A 50 8.83 -1.51 18.21
CA GLU A 50 7.56 -2.23 18.30
C GLU A 50 6.38 -1.27 18.49
N ASP A 51 6.53 -0.20 19.25
CA ASP A 51 5.47 0.82 19.38
C ASP A 51 5.20 1.49 18.04
N LEU A 52 6.24 1.92 17.32
CA LEU A 52 6.10 2.52 15.99
C LEU A 52 5.46 1.56 14.98
N LYS A 53 5.86 0.27 14.96
CA LYS A 53 5.27 -0.76 14.11
C LYS A 53 3.76 -0.89 14.36
N ASN A 54 3.35 -1.02 15.62
CA ASN A 54 1.94 -1.16 15.99
C ASN A 54 1.10 0.05 15.53
N LYS A 55 1.61 1.27 15.70
CA LYS A 55 0.95 2.49 15.21
C LYS A 55 0.82 2.51 13.69
N LEU A 56 1.87 2.12 12.98
CA LEU A 56 1.87 2.06 11.51
C LEU A 56 0.94 0.97 11.00
N TYR A 57 0.88 -0.21 11.62
CA TYR A 57 -0.08 -1.26 11.26
C TYR A 57 -1.52 -0.76 11.40
N THR A 58 -1.85 -0.10 12.50
CA THR A 58 -3.18 0.50 12.70
C THR A 58 -3.52 1.55 11.64
N SER A 59 -2.53 2.23 11.06
CA SER A 59 -2.73 3.19 9.97
C SER A 59 -2.89 2.54 8.59
N GLY A 60 -2.76 1.22 8.50
CA GLY A 60 -2.89 0.43 7.28
C GLY A 60 -1.58 0.15 6.55
N ALA A 61 -0.43 0.36 7.20
CA ALA A 61 0.83 -0.18 6.72
C ALA A 61 0.93 -1.69 7.04
N GLY A 62 1.80 -2.41 6.32
CA GLY A 62 2.08 -3.82 6.58
C GLY A 62 1.09 -4.81 5.99
N THR A 63 0.24 -4.41 5.03
CA THR A 63 -0.66 -5.33 4.35
C THR A 63 -0.04 -5.83 3.04
N ILE A 64 0.01 -7.15 2.85
CA ILE A 64 0.47 -7.81 1.63
C ILE A 64 -0.50 -8.94 1.28
N GLY A 65 -1.40 -8.72 0.35
CA GLY A 65 -2.44 -9.70 -0.02
C GLY A 65 -3.31 -10.05 1.19
N ASN A 66 -3.25 -11.30 1.62
CA ASN A 66 -4.02 -11.81 2.77
C ASN A 66 -3.22 -11.81 4.09
N TYR A 67 -2.08 -11.11 4.13
CA TYR A 67 -1.25 -11.02 5.33
C TYR A 67 -1.23 -9.58 5.84
N ASP A 68 -1.43 -9.43 7.13
CA ASP A 68 -1.35 -8.18 7.85
C ASP A 68 -0.09 -8.13 8.75
N GLU A 69 0.24 -6.94 9.23
CA GLU A 69 1.38 -6.70 10.12
C GLU A 69 2.74 -7.12 9.53
N CYS A 70 2.85 -7.09 8.20
CA CYS A 70 4.08 -7.41 7.51
C CYS A 70 5.06 -6.26 7.59
N SER A 71 6.25 -6.52 8.12
CA SER A 71 7.38 -5.60 8.09
C SER A 71 8.69 -6.37 7.95
N PHE A 72 9.73 -5.69 7.50
CA PHE A 72 11.09 -6.22 7.51
C PHE A 72 12.01 -5.27 8.25
N SER A 73 12.78 -5.78 9.21
CA SER A 73 13.64 -4.99 10.07
C SER A 73 15.08 -5.48 10.01
N VAL A 74 16.04 -4.53 9.93
CA VAL A 74 17.49 -4.82 9.94
C VAL A 74 18.18 -3.84 10.89
N LYS A 75 18.98 -4.35 11.80
CA LYS A 75 19.84 -3.52 12.66
C LYS A 75 20.98 -2.92 11.85
N GLY A 76 21.32 -1.68 12.14
CA GLY A 76 22.38 -0.95 11.49
C GLY A 76 22.93 0.18 12.38
N ILE A 77 23.88 0.92 11.84
CA ILE A 77 24.49 2.07 12.53
C ILE A 77 24.17 3.32 11.73
N GLY A 78 23.37 4.20 12.31
CA GLY A 78 23.13 5.55 11.82
C GLY A 78 24.25 6.50 12.24
N THR A 79 24.54 7.51 11.42
CA THR A 79 25.47 8.59 11.75
C THR A 79 24.85 9.94 11.45
N PHE A 80 25.01 10.88 12.36
CA PHE A 80 24.55 12.26 12.15
C PHE A 80 25.45 13.25 12.87
N LYS A 81 25.37 14.51 12.48
CA LYS A 81 26.01 15.64 13.14
C LYS A 81 25.03 16.79 13.25
N GLY A 82 24.55 17.06 14.43
CA GLY A 82 23.65 18.18 14.67
C GLY A 82 24.36 19.54 14.50
N ASN A 83 23.72 20.47 13.82
CA ASN A 83 24.16 21.87 13.70
C ASN A 83 23.69 22.70 14.91
N SER A 84 23.97 24.01 14.92
CA SER A 84 23.59 24.91 16.02
C SER A 84 22.09 25.01 16.28
N LYS A 85 21.25 24.78 15.24
CA LYS A 85 19.80 24.88 15.30
C LYS A 85 19.10 23.56 15.65
N SER A 86 19.82 22.42 15.59
CA SER A 86 19.26 21.11 15.91
C SER A 86 18.97 20.98 17.40
N ASN A 87 18.06 20.07 17.76
CA ASN A 87 17.80 19.69 19.15
C ASN A 87 17.91 18.18 19.30
N PRO A 88 19.16 17.60 19.25
CA PRO A 88 19.34 16.18 19.23
C PRO A 88 18.93 15.54 20.55
N ILE A 89 18.11 14.51 20.48
CA ILE A 89 17.75 13.66 21.64
C ILE A 89 18.96 12.85 22.10
N ILE A 90 19.85 12.51 21.16
CA ILE A 90 21.07 11.72 21.41
C ILE A 90 22.26 12.47 20.79
N GLY A 91 23.40 12.48 21.49
CA GLY A 91 24.61 13.12 21.01
C GLY A 91 24.73 14.61 21.37
N LYS A 92 25.76 15.29 20.84
CA LYS A 92 26.03 16.70 21.07
C LYS A 92 26.09 17.47 19.75
N LYS A 93 25.60 18.73 19.79
CA LYS A 93 25.74 19.65 18.65
C LYS A 93 27.19 19.79 18.22
N GLY A 94 27.46 19.82 16.93
CA GLY A 94 28.79 20.03 16.35
C GLY A 94 29.70 18.82 16.32
N SER A 95 29.34 17.69 16.95
CA SER A 95 30.08 16.43 16.91
C SER A 95 29.33 15.35 16.15
N GLN A 96 30.07 14.50 15.43
CA GLN A 96 29.49 13.32 14.78
C GLN A 96 29.09 12.30 15.84
N THR A 97 27.87 11.84 15.78
CA THR A 97 27.31 10.80 16.65
C THR A 97 27.04 9.56 15.82
N LYS A 98 27.38 8.39 16.39
CA LYS A 98 26.98 7.06 15.87
C LYS A 98 25.93 6.48 16.81
N ILE A 99 24.90 5.89 16.24
CA ILE A 99 23.80 5.29 17.00
C ILE A 99 23.36 3.98 16.35
N GLU A 100 23.08 2.99 17.18
CA GLU A 100 22.42 1.77 16.71
C GLU A 100 20.94 2.05 16.44
N GLU A 101 20.50 1.71 15.22
CA GLU A 101 19.14 1.91 14.75
C GLU A 101 18.66 0.68 14.01
N VAL A 102 17.36 0.56 13.93
CA VAL A 102 16.71 -0.45 13.10
C VAL A 102 16.10 0.23 11.88
N LYS A 103 16.58 -0.17 10.69
CA LYS A 103 15.88 0.12 9.43
C LYS A 103 14.64 -0.77 9.38
N VAL A 104 13.47 -0.19 9.28
CA VAL A 104 12.22 -0.93 9.15
C VAL A 104 11.49 -0.52 7.87
N THR A 105 10.90 -1.51 7.20
CA THR A 105 10.18 -1.31 5.94
C THR A 105 8.78 -1.90 6.02
N PHE A 106 7.82 -1.22 5.39
CA PHE A 106 6.42 -1.62 5.30
C PHE A 106 5.92 -1.43 3.88
N THR A 107 5.08 -2.32 3.39
CA THR A 107 4.26 -2.04 2.22
C THR A 107 2.89 -1.56 2.64
N PHE A 108 2.25 -0.75 1.80
CA PHE A 108 0.90 -0.24 2.07
C PHE A 108 0.20 0.19 0.77
N PRO A 109 -1.14 0.17 0.74
CA PRO A 109 -1.91 0.68 -0.39
C PRO A 109 -1.67 2.18 -0.60
N ALA A 110 -1.42 2.61 -1.85
CA ALA A 110 -1.07 3.99 -2.17
C ALA A 110 -2.08 5.03 -1.65
N HIS A 111 -3.37 4.69 -1.59
CA HIS A 111 -4.41 5.57 -1.07
C HIS A 111 -4.31 5.82 0.45
N LYS A 112 -3.53 5.02 1.18
CA LYS A 112 -3.26 5.18 2.62
C LYS A 112 -2.03 6.06 2.92
N GLU A 113 -1.32 6.55 1.90
CA GLU A 113 -0.05 7.27 2.07
C GLU A 113 -0.15 8.43 3.07
N GLN A 114 -1.13 9.29 2.90
CA GLN A 114 -1.30 10.44 3.79
C GLN A 114 -1.50 10.02 5.25
N GLN A 115 -2.32 8.99 5.48
CA GLN A 115 -2.57 8.46 6.82
C GLN A 115 -1.32 7.83 7.43
N VAL A 116 -0.58 7.03 6.65
CA VAL A 116 0.67 6.38 7.08
C VAL A 116 1.74 7.43 7.42
N LEU A 117 1.91 8.46 6.56
CA LEU A 117 2.86 9.53 6.82
C LEU A 117 2.50 10.37 8.03
N GLN A 118 1.23 10.68 8.23
CA GLN A 118 0.78 11.40 9.42
C GLN A 118 1.05 10.60 10.69
N THR A 119 0.78 9.29 10.67
CA THR A 119 1.06 8.39 11.79
C THR A 119 2.56 8.31 12.07
N LEU A 120 3.39 8.19 11.04
CA LEU A 120 4.85 8.23 11.18
C LEU A 120 5.31 9.54 11.84
N LYS A 121 4.82 10.67 11.35
CA LYS A 121 5.17 12.01 11.85
C LYS A 121 4.85 12.19 13.34
N ILE A 122 3.71 11.70 13.80
CA ILE A 122 3.26 11.87 15.18
C ILE A 122 3.99 10.93 16.14
N ASN A 123 4.35 9.73 15.68
CA ASN A 123 4.85 8.66 16.55
C ASN A 123 6.35 8.39 16.39
N HIS A 124 7.05 9.05 15.46
CA HIS A 124 8.50 8.90 15.34
C HIS A 124 9.20 9.55 16.53
N PRO A 125 10.18 8.86 17.18
CA PRO A 125 10.83 9.39 18.38
C PRO A 125 11.74 10.60 18.12
N TYR A 126 12.17 10.81 16.85
CA TYR A 126 12.99 11.97 16.48
C TYR A 126 12.13 13.12 15.97
N ASP A 127 12.57 14.35 16.24
CA ASP A 127 12.01 15.59 15.68
C ASP A 127 12.25 15.70 14.16
N GLU A 128 13.46 15.32 13.71
CA GLU A 128 13.82 15.19 12.30
C GLU A 128 14.28 13.75 12.03
N TYR A 129 13.53 13.04 11.20
CA TYR A 129 13.78 11.63 10.90
C TYR A 129 13.85 11.38 9.41
N ALA A 130 14.69 10.42 9.03
CA ALA A 130 14.81 9.98 7.64
C ALA A 130 13.71 8.97 7.30
N PHE A 131 13.07 9.16 6.16
CA PHE A 131 12.16 8.17 5.58
C PHE A 131 12.20 8.21 4.05
N GLU A 132 11.79 7.12 3.45
CA GLU A 132 11.66 6.96 2.01
C GLU A 132 10.31 6.36 1.67
N ILE A 133 9.66 6.88 0.63
CA ILE A 133 8.50 6.22 0.02
C ILE A 133 8.81 5.97 -1.44
N ILE A 134 8.66 4.71 -1.84
CA ILE A 134 8.82 4.30 -3.23
C ILE A 134 7.57 3.56 -3.71
N SER A 135 7.22 3.71 -4.99
CA SER A 135 6.24 2.85 -5.63
C SER A 135 6.87 1.50 -5.94
N THR A 136 6.11 0.42 -5.72
CA THR A 136 6.55 -0.93 -6.04
C THR A 136 5.95 -1.39 -7.37
N GLU A 137 6.56 -2.40 -7.99
CA GLU A 137 5.97 -3.09 -9.15
C GLU A 137 4.79 -4.00 -8.77
N ASN A 138 4.65 -4.32 -7.49
CA ASN A 138 3.49 -5.03 -6.99
C ASN A 138 2.22 -4.18 -7.19
N THR A 139 1.15 -4.82 -7.63
CA THR A 139 -0.14 -4.19 -7.85
C THR A 139 -1.18 -4.72 -6.88
N ASN A 140 -2.14 -3.88 -6.50
CA ASN A 140 -3.35 -4.36 -5.85
C ASN A 140 -4.22 -5.05 -6.90
N LYS A 141 -4.52 -6.34 -6.69
CA LYS A 141 -5.31 -7.16 -7.61
C LYS A 141 -6.78 -6.73 -7.71
N ASP A 142 -7.24 -5.92 -6.77
CA ASP A 142 -8.64 -5.45 -6.68
C ASP A 142 -8.86 -4.09 -7.34
N ILE A 143 -7.80 -3.50 -7.92
CA ILE A 143 -7.84 -2.18 -8.56
C ILE A 143 -7.26 -2.26 -9.97
N GLY A 144 -8.05 -1.85 -10.96
CA GLY A 144 -7.61 -1.80 -12.36
C GLY A 144 -8.74 -1.61 -13.35
N LEU A 145 -8.45 -1.73 -14.63
CA LEU A 145 -9.39 -1.49 -15.71
C LEU A 145 -10.02 -2.79 -16.19
N GLY A 146 -11.35 -2.79 -16.28
CA GLY A 146 -12.13 -3.90 -16.80
C GLY A 146 -12.04 -5.17 -15.96
N MET A 147 -12.87 -6.14 -16.29
CA MET A 147 -12.82 -7.48 -15.70
C MET A 147 -12.85 -8.54 -16.80
N ILE A 148 -12.25 -9.67 -16.52
CA ILE A 148 -12.30 -10.88 -17.35
C ILE A 148 -12.87 -12.01 -16.50
N GLY A 149 -13.64 -12.88 -17.12
CA GLY A 149 -14.20 -14.07 -16.50
C GLY A 149 -14.46 -15.14 -17.56
N GLU A 150 -14.89 -16.32 -17.13
CA GLU A 150 -15.17 -17.48 -17.95
C GLU A 150 -16.66 -17.82 -17.90
N LEU A 151 -17.25 -18.20 -19.02
CA LEU A 151 -18.57 -18.80 -19.08
C LEU A 151 -18.50 -20.27 -18.62
N ASP A 152 -19.58 -20.79 -18.03
CA ASP A 152 -19.68 -22.21 -17.67
C ASP A 152 -19.66 -23.14 -18.87
N ASN A 153 -20.27 -22.69 -19.98
CA ASN A 153 -20.33 -23.46 -21.22
C ASN A 153 -19.84 -22.60 -22.39
N GLU A 154 -19.24 -23.24 -23.37
CA GLU A 154 -18.86 -22.62 -24.62
C GLU A 154 -20.09 -22.14 -25.36
N MET A 155 -20.00 -20.97 -25.97
CA MET A 155 -21.03 -20.38 -26.83
C MET A 155 -20.39 -19.88 -28.12
N SER A 156 -21.12 -20.00 -29.23
CA SER A 156 -20.74 -19.31 -30.44
C SER A 156 -20.89 -17.78 -30.26
N GLU A 157 -20.25 -17.01 -31.11
CA GLU A 157 -20.32 -15.54 -31.06
C GLU A 157 -21.77 -15.03 -31.13
N ASN A 158 -22.58 -15.58 -32.02
CA ASN A 158 -24.00 -15.18 -32.16
C ASN A 158 -24.83 -15.53 -30.94
N GLU A 159 -24.62 -16.69 -30.33
CA GLU A 159 -25.27 -17.09 -29.08
C GLU A 159 -24.88 -16.17 -27.95
N PHE A 160 -23.60 -15.81 -27.83
CA PHE A 160 -23.13 -14.90 -26.80
C PHE A 160 -23.69 -13.49 -26.96
N ILE A 161 -23.75 -12.95 -28.20
CA ILE A 161 -24.37 -11.64 -28.45
C ILE A 161 -25.85 -11.65 -28.05
N ASN A 162 -26.59 -12.69 -28.39
CA ASN A 162 -27.99 -12.82 -27.98
C ASN A 162 -28.14 -12.98 -26.47
N TYR A 163 -27.24 -13.75 -25.83
CA TYR A 163 -27.20 -13.87 -24.38
C TYR A 163 -27.00 -12.53 -23.69
N ILE A 164 -26.06 -11.71 -24.16
CA ILE A 164 -25.86 -10.34 -23.63
C ILE A 164 -27.12 -9.51 -23.75
N LYS A 165 -27.78 -9.49 -24.93
CA LYS A 165 -29.01 -8.71 -25.15
C LYS A 165 -30.16 -9.08 -24.22
N ILE A 166 -30.22 -10.34 -23.79
CA ILE A 166 -31.27 -10.82 -22.84
C ILE A 166 -30.91 -10.43 -21.40
N LYS A 167 -29.60 -10.38 -21.05
CA LYS A 167 -29.14 -10.18 -19.66
C LYS A 167 -28.94 -8.71 -19.29
N MET A 168 -28.70 -7.85 -20.26
CA MET A 168 -28.40 -6.42 -20.07
C MET A 168 -29.55 -5.53 -20.50
#